data_e8eb6ad34277629b31b1f10e9c255bcf
#
_entry.id   e8eb6ad34277629b31b1f10e9c255bcf
#
_cell.length_a   1.000
_cell.length_b   1.000
_cell.length_c   1.000
_cell.angle_alpha   90.00
_cell.angle_beta   90.00
_cell.angle_gamma   90.00
#
_symmetry.space_group_name_H-M   'P 1'
#
loop_
_entity.id
_entity.type
_entity.pdbx_description
1 polymer ?
#
loop_
_entity_poly.entity_id
_entity_poly.type
_entity_poly.pdbx_seq_one_letter_code
_entity_poly.pdbx_strand_id
1 'polypeptide(L)'
;MIGDNEHSIADRTLGLAARGLGGLPPDLQGRLGRLVGRLGLHLARRRRRIAERNLALCFPEATPAARARLLRRNFEATGMALLEAATAWTASPRRLERRLGGRLDLIGEHHLRGALAAPEGVLLLGCHLVTLELGGAFLGRLADVDVVQRRGGDG
;
A
#
# COMPACT_ATOMS: atom_id res chain seq x y z
N MET A 1 33.16 15.82 -2.15
CA MET A 1 32.45 16.84 -2.93
C MET A 1 32.26 16.29 -4.34
N ILE A 2 31.31 15.37 -4.48
CA ILE A 2 30.89 14.78 -5.76
C ILE A 2 29.39 14.51 -5.64
N GLY A 3 28.60 15.25 -6.44
CA GLY A 3 27.36 14.81 -7.07
C GLY A 3 26.03 15.06 -6.38
N ASP A 4 25.67 16.30 -6.05
CA ASP A 4 24.30 16.67 -5.61
C ASP A 4 23.37 17.10 -6.76
N ASN A 5 23.49 16.53 -7.95
CA ASN A 5 22.74 17.08 -9.07
C ASN A 5 22.15 16.05 -10.05
N GLU A 6 21.78 14.87 -9.60
CA GLU A 6 21.00 13.93 -10.41
C GLU A 6 19.68 13.53 -9.74
N HIS A 7 18.92 14.47 -9.22
CA HIS A 7 17.48 14.25 -9.19
C HIS A 7 17.01 14.37 -10.64
N SER A 8 17.10 13.24 -11.29
CA SER A 8 16.84 13.05 -12.70
C SER A 8 15.46 13.61 -13.07
N ILE A 9 15.33 14.09 -14.30
CA ILE A 9 14.03 14.43 -14.93
C ILE A 9 13.01 13.32 -14.65
N ALA A 10 13.47 12.06 -14.55
CA ALA A 10 12.66 10.91 -14.18
C ALA A 10 12.04 11.03 -12.77
N ASP A 11 12.76 11.53 -11.77
CA ASP A 11 12.22 11.69 -10.41
C ASP A 11 11.16 12.79 -10.35
N ARG A 12 11.38 13.88 -11.09
CA ARG A 12 10.40 14.96 -11.18
C ARG A 12 9.13 14.52 -11.92
N THR A 13 9.27 13.78 -13.02
CA THR A 13 8.11 13.26 -13.77
C THR A 13 7.36 12.22 -12.96
N LEU A 14 8.04 11.34 -12.23
CA LEU A 14 7.44 10.37 -11.33
C LEU A 14 6.69 11.08 -10.19
N GLY A 15 7.29 12.10 -9.59
CA GLY A 15 6.66 12.91 -8.54
C GLY A 15 5.41 13.65 -9.03
N LEU A 16 5.43 14.22 -10.24
CA LEU A 16 4.26 14.85 -10.84
C LEU A 16 3.16 13.84 -11.18
N ALA A 17 3.51 12.68 -11.72
CA ALA A 17 2.58 11.59 -12.00
C ALA A 17 1.94 11.07 -10.69
N ALA A 18 2.74 10.86 -9.63
CA ALA A 18 2.24 10.45 -8.33
C ALA A 18 1.27 11.48 -7.72
N ARG A 19 1.58 12.79 -7.83
CA ARG A 19 0.68 13.87 -7.38
C ARG A 19 -0.62 13.90 -8.19
N GLY A 20 -0.55 13.71 -9.51
CA GLY A 20 -1.70 13.63 -10.38
C GLY A 20 -2.59 12.44 -10.01
N LEU A 21 -2.01 11.26 -9.90
CA LEU A 21 -2.72 10.02 -9.51
C LEU A 21 -3.27 10.09 -8.09
N GLY A 22 -2.47 10.57 -7.14
CA GLY A 22 -2.89 10.80 -5.76
C GLY A 22 -4.00 11.86 -5.66
N GLY A 23 -4.13 12.73 -6.66
CA GLY A 23 -5.16 13.76 -6.82
C GLY A 23 -6.53 13.27 -7.22
N LEU A 24 -6.63 12.12 -7.84
CA LEU A 24 -7.88 11.60 -8.39
C LEU A 24 -8.95 11.34 -7.32
N PRO A 25 -10.24 11.47 -7.66
CA PRO A 25 -11.32 11.02 -6.80
C PRO A 25 -11.14 9.53 -6.43
N PRO A 26 -11.46 9.10 -5.18
CA PRO A 26 -11.23 7.73 -4.73
C PRO A 26 -11.85 6.66 -5.64
N ASP A 27 -13.05 6.90 -6.15
CA ASP A 27 -13.75 5.94 -7.01
C ASP A 27 -13.05 5.78 -8.37
N LEU A 28 -12.57 6.88 -8.95
CA LEU A 28 -11.80 6.85 -10.20
C LEU A 28 -10.45 6.18 -9.98
N GLN A 29 -9.77 6.50 -8.88
CA GLN A 29 -8.52 5.87 -8.50
C GLN A 29 -8.69 4.35 -8.33
N GLY A 30 -9.76 3.91 -7.65
CA GLY A 30 -10.07 2.50 -7.48
C GLY A 30 -10.36 1.78 -8.82
N ARG A 31 -11.08 2.44 -9.75
CA ARG A 31 -11.33 1.88 -11.10
C ARG A 31 -10.04 1.74 -11.91
N LEU A 32 -9.21 2.77 -11.92
CA LEU A 32 -7.91 2.75 -12.60
C LEU A 32 -6.98 1.71 -11.96
N GLY A 33 -6.94 1.62 -10.62
CA GLY A 33 -6.16 0.62 -9.92
C GLY A 33 -6.55 -0.80 -10.29
N ARG A 34 -7.86 -1.10 -10.33
CA ARG A 34 -8.35 -2.40 -10.81
C ARG A 34 -7.94 -2.69 -12.25
N LEU A 35 -8.00 -1.70 -13.13
CA LEU A 35 -7.55 -1.85 -14.52
C LEU A 35 -6.05 -2.17 -14.58
N VAL A 36 -5.23 -1.41 -13.85
CA VAL A 36 -3.78 -1.66 -13.74
C VAL A 36 -3.51 -3.07 -13.21
N GLY A 37 -4.23 -3.50 -12.17
CA GLY A 37 -4.12 -4.85 -11.64
C GLY A 37 -4.48 -5.94 -12.65
N ARG A 38 -5.56 -5.76 -13.42
CA ARG A 38 -5.94 -6.70 -14.49
C ARG A 38 -4.89 -6.78 -15.59
N LEU A 39 -4.35 -5.66 -16.01
CA LEU A 39 -3.23 -5.63 -16.97
C LEU A 39 -2.01 -6.35 -16.38
N GLY A 40 -1.68 -6.10 -15.11
CA GLY A 40 -0.60 -6.78 -14.41
C GLY A 40 -0.77 -8.30 -14.36
N LEU A 41 -2.00 -8.80 -14.20
CA LEU A 41 -2.29 -10.23 -14.22
C LEU A 41 -1.88 -10.89 -15.55
N HIS A 42 -2.00 -10.17 -16.67
CA HIS A 42 -1.61 -10.68 -17.99
C HIS A 42 -0.13 -10.46 -18.31
N LEU A 43 0.43 -9.32 -17.91
CA LEU A 43 1.78 -8.91 -18.27
C LEU A 43 2.85 -9.45 -17.30
N ALA A 44 2.56 -9.49 -15.99
CA ALA A 44 3.52 -9.88 -14.96
C ALA A 44 3.57 -11.40 -14.74
N ARG A 45 3.92 -12.17 -15.77
CA ARG A 45 3.90 -13.63 -15.80
C ARG A 45 4.63 -14.29 -14.62
N ARG A 46 5.77 -13.75 -14.18
CA ARG A 46 6.53 -14.29 -13.03
C ARG A 46 5.75 -14.12 -11.73
N ARG A 47 5.22 -12.93 -11.48
CA ARG A 47 4.41 -12.62 -10.29
C ARG A 47 3.12 -13.45 -10.25
N ARG A 48 2.48 -13.60 -11.39
CA ARG A 48 1.29 -14.42 -11.54
C ARG A 48 1.57 -15.89 -11.14
N ARG A 49 2.63 -16.51 -11.65
CA ARG A 49 3.00 -17.90 -11.29
C ARG A 49 3.28 -18.07 -9.80
N ILE A 50 3.94 -17.10 -9.17
CA ILE A 50 4.18 -17.12 -7.72
C ILE A 50 2.85 -17.06 -6.96
N ALA A 51 1.96 -16.15 -7.34
CA ALA A 51 0.64 -16.00 -6.70
C ALA A 51 -0.23 -17.26 -6.90
N GLU A 52 -0.23 -17.85 -8.09
CA GLU A 52 -0.94 -19.12 -8.39
C GLU A 52 -0.44 -20.25 -7.47
N ARG A 53 0.90 -20.37 -7.31
CA ARG A 53 1.48 -21.38 -6.42
C ARG A 53 1.13 -21.14 -4.96
N ASN A 54 1.22 -19.90 -4.49
CA ASN A 54 0.86 -19.55 -3.12
C ASN A 54 -0.61 -19.84 -2.84
N LEU A 55 -1.52 -19.50 -3.76
CA LEU A 55 -2.94 -19.81 -3.62
C LEU A 55 -3.21 -21.32 -3.60
N ALA A 56 -2.47 -22.10 -4.38
CA ALA A 56 -2.60 -23.56 -4.35
C ALA A 56 -2.15 -24.15 -3.00
N LEU A 57 -1.10 -23.60 -2.40
CA LEU A 57 -0.59 -24.04 -1.10
C LEU A 57 -1.48 -23.59 0.07
N CYS A 58 -1.94 -22.33 0.04
CA CYS A 58 -2.76 -21.79 1.13
C CYS A 58 -4.22 -22.23 1.09
N PHE A 59 -4.73 -22.61 -0.07
CA PHE A 59 -6.13 -22.99 -0.28
C PHE A 59 -6.23 -24.30 -1.09
N PRO A 60 -5.69 -25.42 -0.57
CA PRO A 60 -5.67 -26.68 -1.30
C PRO A 60 -7.08 -27.19 -1.65
N GLU A 61 -8.04 -26.98 -0.74
CA GLU A 61 -9.43 -27.43 -0.91
C GLU A 61 -10.26 -26.53 -1.84
N ALA A 62 -9.74 -25.36 -2.23
CA ALA A 62 -10.47 -24.47 -3.11
C ALA A 62 -10.49 -25.00 -4.55
N THR A 63 -11.63 -24.88 -5.21
CA THR A 63 -11.74 -25.24 -6.62
C THR A 63 -10.82 -24.39 -7.51
N PRO A 64 -10.39 -24.89 -8.68
CA PRO A 64 -9.59 -24.09 -9.62
C PRO A 64 -10.25 -22.74 -9.96
N ALA A 65 -11.56 -22.72 -10.13
CA ALA A 65 -12.32 -21.49 -10.39
C ALA A 65 -12.29 -20.52 -9.21
N ALA A 66 -12.35 -21.02 -7.97
CA ALA A 66 -12.24 -20.18 -6.77
C ALA A 66 -10.83 -19.57 -6.66
N ARG A 67 -9.78 -20.36 -6.87
CA ARG A 67 -8.39 -19.85 -6.88
C ARG A 67 -8.15 -18.83 -7.99
N ALA A 68 -8.72 -19.04 -9.18
CA ALA A 68 -8.63 -18.06 -10.28
C ALA A 68 -9.31 -16.72 -9.92
N ARG A 69 -10.46 -16.75 -9.21
CA ARG A 69 -11.12 -15.54 -8.71
C ARG A 69 -10.27 -14.82 -7.66
N LEU A 70 -9.68 -15.57 -6.73
CA LEU A 70 -8.77 -15.00 -5.71
C LEU A 70 -7.55 -14.36 -6.36
N LEU A 71 -6.94 -15.03 -7.33
CA LEU A 71 -5.79 -14.50 -8.08
C LEU A 71 -6.13 -13.16 -8.74
N ARG A 72 -7.26 -13.08 -9.45
CA ARG A 72 -7.69 -11.85 -10.09
C ARG A 72 -7.92 -10.72 -9.07
N ARG A 73 -8.62 -11.01 -7.96
CA ARG A 73 -8.87 -10.05 -6.90
C ARG A 73 -7.58 -9.57 -6.24
N ASN A 74 -6.61 -10.46 -6.04
CA ASN A 74 -5.30 -10.10 -5.51
C ASN A 74 -4.57 -9.11 -6.42
N PHE A 75 -4.54 -9.35 -7.72
CA PHE A 75 -3.94 -8.43 -8.68
C PHE A 75 -4.69 -7.10 -8.76
N GLU A 76 -6.03 -7.12 -8.77
CA GLU A 76 -6.85 -5.91 -8.72
C GLU A 76 -6.56 -5.09 -7.44
N ALA A 77 -6.45 -5.73 -6.29
CA ALA A 77 -6.10 -5.09 -5.03
C ALA A 77 -4.69 -4.50 -5.06
N THR A 78 -3.72 -5.24 -5.59
CA THR A 78 -2.34 -4.74 -5.78
C THR A 78 -2.31 -3.49 -6.67
N GLY A 79 -3.07 -3.50 -7.75
CA GLY A 79 -3.17 -2.33 -8.63
C GLY A 79 -3.81 -1.12 -7.94
N MET A 80 -4.81 -1.32 -7.09
CA MET A 80 -5.39 -0.26 -6.27
C MET A 80 -4.37 0.28 -5.26
N ALA A 81 -3.63 -0.59 -4.58
CA ALA A 81 -2.61 -0.20 -3.62
C ALA A 81 -1.50 0.67 -4.22
N LEU A 82 -1.08 0.38 -5.46
CA LEU A 82 -0.09 1.22 -6.14
C LEU A 82 -0.56 2.67 -6.30
N LEU A 83 -1.85 2.88 -6.59
CA LEU A 83 -2.40 4.22 -6.72
C LEU A 83 -2.70 4.86 -5.35
N GLU A 84 -3.04 4.06 -4.35
CA GLU A 84 -3.21 4.51 -2.97
C GLU A 84 -1.89 4.95 -2.35
N ALA A 85 -0.79 4.22 -2.62
CA ALA A 85 0.55 4.62 -2.22
C ALA A 85 0.92 6.01 -2.76
N ALA A 86 0.59 6.31 -4.02
CA ALA A 86 0.76 7.65 -4.58
C ALA A 86 0.01 8.72 -3.78
N THR A 87 -1.17 8.40 -3.26
CA THR A 87 -1.91 9.29 -2.35
C THR A 87 -1.20 9.44 -1.00
N ALA A 88 -0.78 8.33 -0.39
CA ALA A 88 -0.10 8.34 0.90
C ALA A 88 1.17 9.20 0.88
N TRP A 89 1.95 9.11 -0.21
CA TRP A 89 3.23 9.83 -0.34
C TRP A 89 3.08 11.29 -0.76
N THR A 90 1.99 11.67 -1.40
CA THR A 90 1.84 13.03 -1.99
C THR A 90 0.76 13.88 -1.35
N ALA A 91 -0.16 13.29 -0.59
CA ALA A 91 -1.23 14.03 0.04
C ALA A 91 -0.76 14.74 1.31
N SER A 92 -1.17 16.01 1.47
CA SER A 92 -1.02 16.69 2.75
C SER A 92 -1.87 16.01 3.83
N PRO A 93 -1.50 16.13 5.13
CA PRO A 93 -2.27 15.57 6.23
C PRO A 93 -3.76 15.94 6.19
N ARG A 94 -4.09 17.20 5.93
CA ARG A 94 -5.48 17.68 5.79
C ARG A 94 -6.21 17.02 4.62
N ARG A 95 -5.51 16.72 3.53
CA ARG A 95 -6.10 16.05 2.37
C ARG A 95 -6.35 14.57 2.65
N LEU A 96 -5.40 13.92 3.30
CA LEU A 96 -5.54 12.53 3.74
C LEU A 96 -6.74 12.38 4.67
N GLU A 97 -6.89 13.29 5.63
CA GLU A 97 -8.03 13.31 6.55
C GLU A 97 -9.38 13.45 5.85
N ARG A 98 -9.52 14.44 4.97
CA ARG A 98 -10.75 14.60 4.18
C ARG A 98 -11.06 13.37 3.33
N ARG A 99 -10.04 12.68 2.85
CA ARG A 99 -10.18 11.52 1.98
C ARG A 99 -10.56 10.26 2.74
N LEU A 100 -10.01 10.08 3.93
CA LEU A 100 -10.18 8.89 4.78
C LEU A 100 -11.19 9.10 5.91
N GLY A 101 -11.44 10.33 6.35
CA GLY A 101 -12.16 10.67 7.58
C GLY A 101 -13.57 10.09 7.73
N GLY A 102 -14.24 9.72 6.63
CA GLY A 102 -15.52 9.00 6.70
C GLY A 102 -15.45 7.53 6.29
N ARG A 103 -14.24 7.00 6.05
CA ARG A 103 -14.00 5.65 5.50
C ARG A 103 -13.04 4.83 6.34
N LEU A 104 -12.53 5.41 7.41
CA LEU A 104 -11.57 4.77 8.30
C LEU A 104 -12.23 4.60 9.66
N ASP A 105 -12.32 3.37 10.09
CA ASP A 105 -12.74 2.99 11.44
C ASP A 105 -11.54 2.38 12.16
N LEU A 106 -11.12 3.02 13.26
CA LEU A 106 -9.99 2.58 14.07
C LEU A 106 -10.50 1.79 15.29
N ILE A 107 -10.63 0.50 15.11
CA ILE A 107 -11.07 -0.39 16.19
C ILE A 107 -9.89 -0.62 17.15
N GLY A 108 -10.11 -0.40 18.44
CA GLY A 108 -9.10 -0.62 19.48
C GLY A 108 -8.10 0.54 19.66
N GLU A 109 -8.40 1.75 19.18
CA GLU A 109 -7.56 2.94 19.35
C GLU A 109 -7.13 3.16 20.82
N HIS A 110 -8.00 2.86 21.78
CA HIS A 110 -7.72 3.02 23.20
C HIS A 110 -6.54 2.14 23.68
N HIS A 111 -6.32 0.97 23.09
CA HIS A 111 -5.15 0.13 23.38
C HIS A 111 -3.86 0.80 22.92
N LEU A 112 -3.86 1.37 21.71
CA LEU A 112 -2.72 2.11 21.19
C LEU A 112 -2.42 3.35 22.05
N ARG A 113 -3.44 4.14 22.37
CA ARG A 113 -3.29 5.33 23.21
C ARG A 113 -2.81 4.97 24.62
N GLY A 114 -3.33 3.90 25.20
CA GLY A 114 -2.87 3.40 26.51
C GLY A 114 -1.40 2.97 26.48
N ALA A 115 -0.99 2.26 25.42
CA ALA A 115 0.40 1.85 25.26
C ALA A 115 1.35 3.04 25.03
N LEU A 116 0.95 4.03 24.22
CA LEU A 116 1.73 5.24 23.96
C LEU A 116 1.89 6.14 25.20
N ALA A 117 1.01 6.02 26.19
CA ALA A 117 1.13 6.75 27.46
C ALA A 117 2.18 6.13 28.41
N ALA A 118 2.66 4.93 28.13
CA ALA A 118 3.69 4.24 28.92
C ALA A 118 5.10 4.75 28.51
N PRO A 119 6.05 4.88 29.45
CA PRO A 119 7.38 5.39 29.19
C PRO A 119 8.29 4.41 28.40
N GLU A 120 7.93 3.14 28.31
CA GLU A 120 8.74 2.08 27.72
C GLU A 120 8.78 2.10 26.19
N GLY A 121 7.91 2.87 25.56
CA GLY A 121 7.75 2.86 24.09
C GLY A 121 6.88 1.71 23.60
N VAL A 122 6.53 1.74 22.31
CA VAL A 122 5.59 0.78 21.70
C VAL A 122 6.18 0.17 20.44
N LEU A 123 6.19 -1.15 20.36
CA LEU A 123 6.49 -1.89 19.13
C LEU A 123 5.19 -2.34 18.49
N LEU A 124 4.88 -1.78 17.31
CA LEU A 124 3.73 -2.18 16.51
C LEU A 124 4.12 -3.28 15.52
N LEU A 125 3.50 -4.43 15.64
CA LEU A 125 3.62 -5.51 14.66
C LEU A 125 2.41 -5.48 13.74
N GLY A 126 2.64 -5.28 12.46
CA GLY A 126 1.60 -5.25 11.44
C GLY A 126 1.77 -6.36 10.39
N CYS A 127 0.65 -6.84 9.86
CA CYS A 127 0.67 -7.69 8.68
C CYS A 127 0.97 -6.83 7.44
N HIS A 128 1.74 -7.36 6.49
CA HIS A 128 1.98 -6.71 5.20
C HIS A 128 0.73 -6.80 4.32
N LEU A 129 -0.21 -5.89 4.56
CA LEU A 129 -1.46 -5.78 3.80
C LEU A 129 -1.29 -4.83 2.61
N VAL A 130 -2.21 -4.93 1.67
CA VAL A 130 -2.21 -4.15 0.41
C VAL A 130 -2.28 -2.63 0.66
N THR A 131 -2.96 -2.20 1.72
CA THR A 131 -3.15 -0.78 2.09
C THR A 131 -2.15 -0.29 3.15
N LEU A 132 -1.00 -0.95 3.30
CA LEU A 132 0.00 -0.65 4.32
C LEU A 132 0.46 0.81 4.30
N GLU A 133 0.67 1.38 3.13
CA GLU A 133 1.12 2.76 2.94
C GLU A 133 0.12 3.79 3.49
N LEU A 134 -1.17 3.59 3.22
CA LEU A 134 -2.23 4.45 3.78
C LEU A 134 -2.36 4.26 5.29
N GLY A 135 -2.28 3.01 5.76
CA GLY A 135 -2.30 2.70 7.18
C GLY A 135 -1.15 3.35 7.94
N GLY A 136 0.07 3.25 7.40
CA GLY A 136 1.26 3.91 7.94
C GLY A 136 1.14 5.44 7.96
N ALA A 137 0.69 6.04 6.86
CA ALA A 137 0.46 7.48 6.77
C ALA A 137 -0.62 7.96 7.77
N PHE A 138 -1.58 7.11 8.11
CA PHE A 138 -2.58 7.41 9.14
C PHE A 138 -2.00 7.26 10.56
N LEU A 139 -1.28 6.18 10.84
CA LEU A 139 -0.62 5.94 12.14
C LEU A 139 0.36 7.06 12.49
N GLY A 140 1.14 7.55 11.53
CA GLY A 140 2.04 8.69 11.69
C GLY A 140 1.36 10.02 12.06
N ARG A 141 0.03 10.06 12.11
CA ARG A 141 -0.74 11.20 12.63
C ARG A 141 -1.16 11.02 14.09
N LEU A 142 -1.19 9.78 14.57
CA LEU A 142 -1.56 9.44 15.94
C LEU A 142 -0.35 9.43 16.86
N ALA A 143 0.81 9.11 16.31
CA ALA A 143 2.08 9.03 17.04
C ALA A 143 3.27 9.23 16.09
N ASP A 144 4.41 9.61 16.65
CA ASP A 144 5.68 9.54 15.92
C ASP A 144 6.05 8.07 15.73
N VAL A 145 6.18 7.66 14.47
CA VAL A 145 6.39 6.25 14.10
C VAL A 145 7.68 6.11 13.30
N ASP A 146 8.62 5.33 13.84
CA ASP A 146 9.78 4.87 13.11
C ASP A 146 9.52 3.51 12.47
N VAL A 147 9.93 3.33 11.22
CA VAL A 147 9.75 2.09 10.49
C VAL A 147 11.06 1.33 10.42
N VAL A 148 11.08 0.14 11.02
CA VAL A 148 12.22 -0.77 10.89
C VAL A 148 12.06 -1.59 9.62
N GLN A 149 12.95 -1.38 8.65
CA GLN A 149 12.98 -2.16 7.41
C GLN A 149 14.27 -2.98 7.33
N ARG A 150 14.12 -4.24 6.94
CA ARG A 150 15.29 -5.03 6.53
C ARG A 150 15.78 -4.47 5.19
N ARG A 151 17.02 -4.00 5.13
CA ARG A 151 17.67 -3.73 3.83
C ARG A 151 17.60 -5.01 2.99
N GLY A 152 16.99 -4.93 1.81
CA GLY A 152 16.99 -6.02 0.86
C GLY A 152 18.46 -6.35 0.58
N GLY A 153 18.92 -7.53 1.01
CA GLY A 153 20.21 -8.02 0.63
C GLY A 153 20.18 -8.31 -0.88
N ASP A 154 21.16 -7.80 -1.59
CA ASP A 154 21.46 -8.21 -2.95
C ASP A 154 21.71 -9.72 -2.91
N GLY A 155 20.80 -10.49 -3.50
CA GLY A 155 20.83 -11.92 -3.69
C GLY A 155 20.45 -12.25 -5.13
#